data_b247488c9463857d7dcdf8e02dd0d076
#
_entry.id   b247488c9463857d7dcdf8e02dd0d076
#
_cell.length_a   1.000
_cell.length_b   1.000
_cell.length_c   1.000
_cell.angle_alpha   90.00
_cell.angle_beta   90.00
_cell.angle_gamma   90.00
#
_symmetry.space_group_name_H-M   'P 1'
#
loop_
_entity.id
_entity.type
_entity.pdbx_description
1 polymer ?
#
loop_
_entity_poly.entity_id
_entity_poly.type
_entity_poly.pdbx_seq_one_letter_code
_entity_poly.pdbx_strand_id
1 'polypeptide(L)'
;MTPLKIYMCDLTHETIILVSDTIPINIGYVGSYTKKIHSDKINIKLFKYPETILKAMRDDPPDVLALSNYSWNSNLSEHMCSVAKKINPNVITVLGGTNFPHDPKLQFEFLKNKPAIDIHVELEGEVSFANLIGKILKTNKDRDLLLDEPIDGCVFVNRKTKENVVKNYDSLNITKGIKPNRILYLDDIPSPYLNGMLDHFFDGRLSPFIETNRGCPFKCSFCHTGNDYFQKIHMFSLERIKKELLYIAKKAYEQKNTILHLADVNFGMFPRDKEICQILKNTQDEYNWPTSIIATTGKNNKERVIDVTKILGNAFSVAMSVQSMNDSVLGNIKRSNIKLDHYAEINKHLKKSGRS
;
A
#
# COMPACT_ATOMS: atom_id res chain seq x y z
N MET A 1 5.20 -24.65 20.12
CA MET A 1 5.96 -24.41 18.87
C MET A 1 6.44 -22.97 18.86
N THR A 2 7.64 -22.73 18.40
CA THR A 2 8.15 -21.35 18.21
C THR A 2 7.31 -20.63 17.15
N PRO A 3 6.83 -19.41 17.39
CA PRO A 3 6.06 -18.66 16.40
C PRO A 3 6.85 -18.46 15.11
N LEU A 4 6.16 -18.53 13.96
CA LEU A 4 6.75 -18.21 12.65
C LEU A 4 7.21 -16.77 12.64
N LYS A 5 8.49 -16.54 12.37
CA LYS A 5 9.12 -15.22 12.33
C LYS A 5 8.97 -14.59 10.96
N ILE A 6 8.28 -13.46 10.89
CA ILE A 6 7.98 -12.74 9.65
C ILE A 6 8.56 -11.34 9.73
N TYR A 7 9.42 -10.99 8.77
CA TYR A 7 9.86 -9.62 8.57
C TYR A 7 9.16 -9.03 7.36
N MET A 8 8.51 -7.89 7.54
CA MET A 8 7.80 -7.18 6.48
C MET A 8 8.44 -5.83 6.26
N CYS A 9 8.69 -5.48 5.00
CA CYS A 9 9.46 -4.31 4.65
C CYS A 9 8.76 -3.48 3.57
N ASP A 10 8.71 -2.16 3.78
CA ASP A 10 8.42 -1.17 2.75
C ASP A 10 9.63 -0.24 2.63
N LEU A 11 10.67 -0.73 1.94
CA LEU A 11 11.98 -0.11 1.97
C LEU A 11 12.00 1.24 1.27
N THR A 12 12.61 2.21 1.93
CA THR A 12 12.96 3.52 1.37
C THR A 12 14.48 3.62 1.16
N HIS A 13 14.91 4.57 0.37
CA HIS A 13 16.31 4.94 0.17
C HIS A 13 16.44 6.44 0.03
N GLU A 14 17.63 6.94 0.24
CA GLU A 14 17.96 8.35 0.09
C GLU A 14 18.55 8.61 -1.29
N THR A 15 18.10 9.70 -1.91
CA THR A 15 18.76 10.36 -3.03
C THR A 15 19.24 11.74 -2.56
N ILE A 16 18.50 12.82 -2.87
CA ILE A 16 18.66 14.12 -2.22
C ILE A 16 17.78 14.18 -0.95
N ILE A 17 16.62 13.49 -1.01
CA ILE A 17 15.66 13.31 0.08
C ILE A 17 15.25 11.83 0.15
N LEU A 18 14.54 11.43 1.18
CA LEU A 18 13.89 10.11 1.22
C LEU A 18 12.91 9.95 0.05
N VAL A 19 13.06 8.87 -0.71
CA VAL A 19 12.19 8.60 -1.87
C VAL A 19 10.75 8.28 -1.45
N SER A 20 10.57 7.65 -0.28
CA SER A 20 9.29 7.40 0.34
C SER A 20 9.41 7.70 1.83
N ASP A 21 9.00 8.91 2.21
CA ASP A 21 9.12 9.47 3.55
C ASP A 21 7.87 9.27 4.41
N THR A 22 7.01 8.32 4.04
CA THR A 22 5.78 8.02 4.76
C THR A 22 5.88 6.78 5.64
N ILE A 23 5.19 6.80 6.77
CA ILE A 23 4.99 5.62 7.62
C ILE A 23 4.34 4.51 6.77
N PRO A 24 4.87 3.26 6.80
CA PRO A 24 4.49 2.21 5.87
C PRO A 24 3.15 1.54 6.23
N ILE A 25 2.05 2.27 6.05
CA ILE A 25 0.71 1.80 6.40
C ILE A 25 0.29 0.54 5.62
N ASN A 26 0.79 0.38 4.38
CA ASN A 26 0.52 -0.76 3.51
C ASN A 26 0.91 -2.10 4.17
N ILE A 27 2.17 -2.23 4.61
CA ILE A 27 2.62 -3.43 5.33
C ILE A 27 2.02 -3.50 6.75
N GLY A 28 1.65 -2.37 7.32
CA GLY A 28 0.93 -2.29 8.58
C GLY A 28 -0.44 -2.96 8.50
N TYR A 29 -1.24 -2.68 7.47
CA TYR A 29 -2.55 -3.31 7.27
C TYR A 29 -2.43 -4.82 7.03
N VAL A 30 -1.53 -5.23 6.11
CA VAL A 30 -1.29 -6.65 5.83
C VAL A 30 -0.82 -7.39 7.08
N GLY A 31 0.12 -6.80 7.83
CA GLY A 31 0.62 -7.36 9.08
C GLY A 31 -0.45 -7.47 10.17
N SER A 32 -1.23 -6.41 10.38
CA SER A 32 -2.31 -6.38 11.37
C SER A 32 -3.41 -7.40 11.07
N TYR A 33 -3.80 -7.53 9.79
CA TYR A 33 -4.78 -8.52 9.35
C TYR A 33 -4.25 -9.95 9.53
N THR A 34 -3.02 -10.21 9.12
CA THR A 34 -2.37 -11.51 9.27
C THR A 34 -2.25 -11.91 10.74
N LYS A 35 -1.92 -10.95 11.62
CA LYS A 35 -1.87 -11.18 13.07
C LYS A 35 -3.25 -11.48 13.66
N LYS A 36 -4.31 -10.81 13.19
CA LYS A 36 -5.71 -11.12 13.54
C LYS A 36 -6.06 -12.58 13.22
N ILE A 37 -5.63 -13.09 12.07
CA ILE A 37 -5.97 -14.44 11.60
C ILE A 37 -5.15 -15.54 12.32
N HIS A 38 -3.86 -15.31 12.54
CA HIS A 38 -2.94 -16.36 13.02
C HIS A 38 -2.50 -16.19 14.48
N SER A 39 -2.84 -15.07 15.12
CA SER A 39 -2.58 -14.81 16.54
C SER A 39 -1.14 -15.10 16.97
N ASP A 40 -0.95 -15.95 17.98
CA ASP A 40 0.35 -16.26 18.58
C ASP A 40 1.21 -17.24 17.79
N LYS A 41 0.67 -17.79 16.67
CA LYS A 41 1.43 -18.67 15.78
C LYS A 41 2.49 -17.93 14.99
N ILE A 42 2.43 -16.59 14.96
CA ILE A 42 3.33 -15.72 14.16
C ILE A 42 3.87 -14.56 15.00
N ASN A 43 5.09 -14.15 14.66
CA ASN A 43 5.73 -12.94 15.17
C ASN A 43 6.13 -12.06 13.99
N ILE A 44 5.55 -10.86 13.90
CA ILE A 44 5.76 -9.92 12.79
C ILE A 44 6.59 -8.73 13.27
N LYS A 45 7.64 -8.40 12.52
CA LYS A 45 8.39 -7.14 12.66
C LYS A 45 8.32 -6.37 11.34
N LEU A 46 8.12 -5.06 11.43
CA LEU A 46 8.02 -4.17 10.28
C LEU A 46 9.31 -3.35 10.13
N PHE A 47 9.72 -3.07 8.89
CA PHE A 47 10.94 -2.32 8.59
C PHE A 47 10.71 -1.33 7.46
N LYS A 48 11.38 -0.16 7.55
CA LYS A 48 11.39 0.88 6.52
C LYS A 48 12.79 1.14 5.97
N TYR A 49 13.81 0.98 6.80
CA TYR A 49 15.19 1.34 6.47
C TYR A 49 16.03 0.10 6.15
N PRO A 50 16.79 0.11 5.02
CA PRO A 50 17.62 -1.04 4.59
C PRO A 50 18.63 -1.49 5.64
N GLU A 51 19.27 -0.55 6.33
CA GLU A 51 20.26 -0.85 7.36
C GLU A 51 19.65 -1.58 8.56
N THR A 52 18.43 -1.22 8.95
CA THR A 52 17.76 -1.83 10.11
C THR A 52 17.35 -3.27 9.83
N ILE A 53 16.77 -3.55 8.64
CA ILE A 53 16.42 -4.91 8.24
C ILE A 53 17.67 -5.77 8.03
N LEU A 54 18.73 -5.22 7.42
CA LEU A 54 19.97 -5.96 7.21
C LEU A 54 20.61 -6.38 8.54
N LYS A 55 20.64 -5.48 9.52
CA LYS A 55 21.08 -5.81 10.87
C LYS A 55 20.21 -6.90 11.49
N ALA A 56 18.87 -6.73 11.46
CA ALA A 56 17.93 -7.69 12.03
C ALA A 56 18.07 -9.09 11.41
N MET A 57 18.26 -9.19 10.09
CA MET A 57 18.45 -10.48 9.41
C MET A 57 19.77 -11.17 9.81
N ARG A 58 20.83 -10.41 10.09
CA ARG A 58 22.11 -10.98 10.55
C ARG A 58 22.03 -11.49 11.99
N ASP A 59 21.35 -10.72 12.84
CA ASP A 59 21.26 -11.03 14.28
C ASP A 59 20.25 -12.16 14.54
N ASP A 60 19.14 -12.19 13.81
CA ASP A 60 18.01 -13.10 14.04
C ASP A 60 17.24 -13.34 12.73
N PRO A 61 17.71 -14.23 11.82
CA PRO A 61 17.11 -14.43 10.50
C PRO A 61 15.62 -14.78 10.56
N PRO A 62 14.77 -14.20 9.66
CA PRO A 62 13.36 -14.55 9.58
C PRO A 62 13.13 -15.89 8.88
N ASP A 63 11.95 -16.49 9.14
CA ASP A 63 11.42 -17.61 8.36
C ASP A 63 10.81 -17.11 7.04
N VAL A 64 10.17 -15.92 7.08
CA VAL A 64 9.54 -15.27 5.94
C VAL A 64 10.02 -13.82 5.85
N LEU A 65 10.50 -13.42 4.68
CA LEU A 65 10.81 -12.03 4.34
C LEU A 65 9.84 -11.56 3.27
N ALA A 66 8.95 -10.62 3.63
CA ALA A 66 7.97 -10.02 2.74
C ALA A 66 8.31 -8.56 2.46
N LEU A 67 8.37 -8.15 1.19
CA LEU A 67 8.73 -6.80 0.81
C LEU A 67 7.69 -6.20 -0.13
N SER A 68 7.45 -4.89 0.02
CA SER A 68 6.69 -4.12 -0.96
C SER A 68 7.47 -4.02 -2.28
N ASN A 69 6.73 -4.04 -3.39
CA ASN A 69 7.27 -3.95 -4.74
C ASN A 69 6.60 -2.81 -5.50
N TYR A 70 7.17 -1.62 -5.36
CA TYR A 70 6.82 -0.42 -6.11
C TYR A 70 7.96 -0.05 -7.06
N SER A 71 7.69 0.82 -8.03
CA SER A 71 8.71 1.22 -9.02
C SER A 71 9.96 1.83 -8.38
N TRP A 72 9.81 2.53 -7.26
CA TRP A 72 10.92 3.19 -6.55
C TRP A 72 11.75 2.28 -5.67
N ASN A 73 11.24 1.11 -5.22
CA ASN A 73 11.98 0.20 -4.32
C ASN A 73 12.17 -1.21 -4.88
N SER A 74 11.73 -1.50 -6.09
CA SER A 74 11.75 -2.84 -6.69
C SER A 74 13.15 -3.47 -6.69
N ASN A 75 14.16 -2.76 -7.16
CA ASN A 75 15.54 -3.26 -7.20
C ASN A 75 16.11 -3.49 -5.80
N LEU A 76 15.81 -2.60 -4.87
CA LEU A 76 16.22 -2.73 -3.48
C LEU A 76 15.57 -3.94 -2.81
N SER A 77 14.27 -4.14 -3.05
CA SER A 77 13.53 -5.29 -2.52
C SER A 77 14.04 -6.62 -3.08
N GLU A 78 14.34 -6.70 -4.38
CA GLU A 78 14.96 -7.86 -5.00
C GLU A 78 16.36 -8.16 -4.43
N HIS A 79 17.17 -7.11 -4.31
CA HIS A 79 18.52 -7.24 -3.71
C HIS A 79 18.42 -7.76 -2.28
N MET A 80 17.48 -7.25 -1.48
CA MET A 80 17.28 -7.68 -0.09
C MET A 80 16.82 -9.16 -0.01
N CYS A 81 15.98 -9.63 -0.94
CA CYS A 81 15.66 -11.06 -1.06
C CYS A 81 16.92 -11.89 -1.31
N SER A 82 17.81 -11.44 -2.20
CA SER A 82 19.06 -12.12 -2.51
C SER A 82 20.00 -12.17 -1.30
N VAL A 83 20.07 -11.09 -0.53
CA VAL A 83 20.84 -11.04 0.72
C VAL A 83 20.26 -12.00 1.77
N ALA A 84 18.95 -12.01 1.93
CA ALA A 84 18.26 -12.89 2.87
C ALA A 84 18.51 -14.37 2.56
N LYS A 85 18.47 -14.77 1.27
CA LYS A 85 18.81 -16.14 0.83
C LYS A 85 20.26 -16.53 1.12
N LYS A 86 21.19 -15.57 1.09
CA LYS A 86 22.60 -15.83 1.47
C LYS A 86 22.76 -16.02 2.98
N ILE A 87 21.99 -15.30 3.79
CA ILE A 87 22.01 -15.41 5.26
C ILE A 87 21.28 -16.68 5.71
N ASN A 88 20.09 -16.92 5.17
CA ASN A 88 19.28 -18.11 5.46
C ASN A 88 18.71 -18.68 4.14
N PRO A 89 19.32 -19.75 3.57
CA PRO A 89 18.84 -20.36 2.33
C PRO A 89 17.40 -20.86 2.37
N ASN A 90 16.86 -21.14 3.57
CA ASN A 90 15.51 -21.63 3.78
C ASN A 90 14.48 -20.52 3.94
N VAL A 91 14.87 -19.24 3.97
CA VAL A 91 13.93 -18.14 4.08
C VAL A 91 12.95 -18.16 2.90
N ILE A 92 11.65 -17.97 3.18
CA ILE A 92 10.63 -17.80 2.16
C ILE A 92 10.54 -16.31 1.83
N THR A 93 10.81 -15.94 0.57
CA THR A 93 10.83 -14.55 0.12
C THR A 93 9.56 -14.23 -0.66
N VAL A 94 8.92 -13.14 -0.28
CA VAL A 94 7.61 -12.72 -0.81
C VAL A 94 7.69 -11.28 -1.27
N LEU A 95 7.21 -10.98 -2.48
CA LEU A 95 6.94 -9.62 -2.92
C LEU A 95 5.43 -9.36 -2.97
N GLY A 96 5.04 -8.12 -2.76
CA GLY A 96 3.66 -7.65 -2.96
C GLY A 96 3.66 -6.18 -3.34
N GLY A 97 2.66 -5.75 -4.11
CA GLY A 97 2.55 -4.36 -4.55
C GLY A 97 2.31 -4.22 -6.05
N THR A 98 2.24 -2.98 -6.50
CA THR A 98 1.70 -2.64 -7.82
C THR A 98 2.68 -2.80 -8.97
N ASN A 99 3.98 -2.96 -8.69
CA ASN A 99 5.01 -3.12 -9.73
C ASN A 99 5.15 -4.58 -10.17
N PHE A 100 4.04 -5.17 -10.59
CA PHE A 100 3.96 -6.55 -11.09
C PHE A 100 3.03 -6.58 -12.31
N PRO A 101 3.42 -7.22 -13.41
CA PRO A 101 2.62 -7.25 -14.62
C PRO A 101 1.31 -8.02 -14.41
N HIS A 102 0.29 -7.67 -15.22
CA HIS A 102 -1.00 -8.37 -15.20
C HIS A 102 -1.04 -9.56 -16.17
N ASP A 103 -0.25 -9.50 -17.25
CA ASP A 103 -0.16 -10.55 -18.24
C ASP A 103 0.62 -11.77 -17.71
N PRO A 104 0.08 -13.01 -17.80
CA PRO A 104 0.74 -14.19 -17.25
C PRO A 104 2.13 -14.49 -17.84
N LYS A 105 2.37 -14.18 -19.12
CA LYS A 105 3.69 -14.37 -19.74
C LYS A 105 4.71 -13.40 -19.14
N LEU A 106 4.30 -12.15 -18.97
CA LEU A 106 5.15 -11.14 -18.32
C LEU A 106 5.37 -11.43 -16.84
N GLN A 107 4.37 -12.01 -16.14
CA GLN A 107 4.52 -12.48 -14.76
C GLN A 107 5.55 -13.60 -14.65
N PHE A 108 5.50 -14.55 -15.57
CA PHE A 108 6.48 -15.64 -15.66
C PHE A 108 7.88 -15.09 -15.89
N GLU A 109 8.08 -14.23 -16.89
CA GLU A 109 9.38 -13.61 -17.19
C GLU A 109 9.91 -12.80 -16.01
N PHE A 110 9.03 -12.04 -15.33
CA PHE A 110 9.39 -11.27 -14.13
C PHE A 110 9.97 -12.19 -13.04
N LEU A 111 9.26 -13.27 -12.68
CA LEU A 111 9.66 -14.17 -11.60
C LEU A 111 10.82 -15.10 -12.01
N LYS A 112 10.86 -15.55 -13.27
CA LYS A 112 11.95 -16.37 -13.81
C LYS A 112 13.30 -15.66 -13.71
N ASN A 113 13.31 -14.37 -14.02
CA ASN A 113 14.53 -13.56 -14.02
C ASN A 113 14.94 -13.10 -12.60
N LYS A 114 14.12 -13.39 -11.57
CA LYS A 114 14.34 -12.99 -10.17
C LYS A 114 14.34 -14.21 -9.24
N PRO A 115 15.40 -15.07 -9.31
CA PRO A 115 15.42 -16.35 -8.61
C PRO A 115 15.40 -16.25 -7.08
N ALA A 116 15.74 -15.10 -6.52
CA ALA A 116 15.66 -14.85 -5.09
C ALA A 116 14.25 -14.61 -4.57
N ILE A 117 13.26 -14.48 -5.47
CA ILE A 117 11.84 -14.26 -5.11
C ILE A 117 11.12 -15.60 -5.25
N ASP A 118 10.50 -16.06 -4.18
CA ASP A 118 9.73 -17.30 -4.18
C ASP A 118 8.30 -17.09 -4.65
N ILE A 119 7.62 -16.05 -4.14
CA ILE A 119 6.19 -15.83 -4.31
C ILE A 119 5.92 -14.34 -4.50
N HIS A 120 4.96 -14.00 -5.38
CA HIS A 120 4.38 -12.68 -5.47
C HIS A 120 2.92 -12.71 -5.00
N VAL A 121 2.55 -11.77 -4.11
CA VAL A 121 1.18 -11.54 -3.66
C VAL A 121 0.56 -10.46 -4.53
N GLU A 122 -0.53 -10.78 -5.22
CA GLU A 122 -1.22 -9.87 -6.13
C GLU A 122 -2.28 -9.01 -5.41
N LEU A 123 -2.55 -7.83 -5.94
CA LEU A 123 -3.67 -6.96 -5.58
C LEU A 123 -3.63 -6.49 -4.11
N GLU A 124 -4.78 -6.55 -3.40
CA GLU A 124 -4.84 -6.25 -1.97
C GLU A 124 -4.28 -7.42 -1.17
N GLY A 125 -3.28 -7.13 -0.33
CA GLY A 125 -2.43 -8.17 0.26
C GLY A 125 -2.98 -8.83 1.52
N GLU A 126 -3.97 -8.26 2.20
CA GLU A 126 -4.41 -8.68 3.52
C GLU A 126 -4.85 -10.15 3.56
N VAL A 127 -5.80 -10.52 2.71
CA VAL A 127 -6.34 -11.89 2.63
C VAL A 127 -5.31 -12.84 2.02
N SER A 128 -4.69 -12.43 0.92
CA SER A 128 -3.72 -13.25 0.18
C SER A 128 -2.51 -13.61 1.01
N PHE A 129 -1.95 -12.64 1.72
CA PHE A 129 -0.78 -12.87 2.58
C PHE A 129 -1.16 -13.72 3.80
N ALA A 130 -2.32 -13.50 4.41
CA ALA A 130 -2.81 -14.35 5.50
C ALA A 130 -3.00 -15.81 5.04
N ASN A 131 -3.55 -16.05 3.84
CA ASN A 131 -3.68 -17.39 3.25
C ASN A 131 -2.31 -18.03 3.04
N LEU A 132 -1.34 -17.29 2.49
CA LEU A 132 0.04 -17.75 2.31
C LEU A 132 0.66 -18.16 3.66
N ILE A 133 0.56 -17.33 4.68
CA ILE A 133 1.09 -17.65 6.02
C ILE A 133 0.40 -18.89 6.60
N GLY A 134 -0.92 -19.03 6.41
CA GLY A 134 -1.65 -20.23 6.82
C GLY A 134 -1.12 -21.51 6.14
N LYS A 135 -0.77 -21.45 4.85
CA LYS A 135 -0.16 -22.59 4.14
C LYS A 135 1.26 -22.86 4.63
N ILE A 136 2.09 -21.83 4.84
CA ILE A 136 3.45 -21.99 5.40
C ILE A 136 3.42 -22.68 6.76
N LEU A 137 2.47 -22.31 7.62
CA LEU A 137 2.28 -22.96 8.93
C LEU A 137 1.86 -24.43 8.78
N LYS A 138 0.97 -24.75 7.84
CA LYS A 138 0.50 -26.13 7.57
C LYS A 138 1.61 -27.01 6.99
N THR A 139 2.46 -26.48 6.15
CA THR A 139 3.57 -27.21 5.52
C THR A 139 4.83 -27.22 6.39
N ASN A 140 4.78 -26.67 7.60
CA ASN A 140 5.93 -26.55 8.51
C ASN A 140 7.16 -25.92 7.84
N LYS A 141 6.93 -24.88 7.03
CA LYS A 141 7.96 -24.15 6.26
C LYS A 141 8.62 -24.98 5.14
N ASP A 142 8.15 -26.18 4.85
CA ASP A 142 8.64 -26.96 3.72
C ASP A 142 8.25 -26.26 2.42
N ARG A 143 9.27 -25.76 1.72
CA ARG A 143 9.10 -24.96 0.51
C ARG A 143 8.55 -25.78 -0.65
N ASP A 144 8.86 -27.06 -0.70
CA ASP A 144 8.41 -27.93 -1.77
C ASP A 144 6.93 -28.25 -1.66
N LEU A 145 6.49 -28.57 -0.44
CA LEU A 145 5.08 -28.73 -0.12
C LEU A 145 4.29 -27.42 -0.25
N LEU A 146 4.93 -26.29 0.06
CA LEU A 146 4.32 -24.97 -0.08
C LEU A 146 3.98 -24.64 -1.53
N LEU A 147 4.90 -24.92 -2.46
CA LEU A 147 4.79 -24.57 -3.89
C LEU A 147 4.20 -25.69 -4.75
N ASP A 148 3.71 -26.77 -4.15
CA ASP A 148 3.11 -27.90 -4.88
C ASP A 148 1.69 -27.60 -5.39
N GLU A 149 0.95 -26.71 -4.71
CA GLU A 149 -0.42 -26.34 -5.07
C GLU A 149 -0.61 -24.83 -5.14
N PRO A 150 -1.58 -24.32 -5.94
CA PRO A 150 -1.94 -22.90 -5.96
C PRO A 150 -2.28 -22.35 -4.58
N ILE A 151 -1.92 -21.09 -4.35
CA ILE A 151 -2.24 -20.31 -3.13
C ILE A 151 -3.05 -19.11 -3.56
N ASP A 152 -4.24 -18.93 -3.01
CA ASP A 152 -5.14 -17.85 -3.40
C ASP A 152 -4.49 -16.47 -3.22
N GLY A 153 -4.54 -15.67 -4.29
CA GLY A 153 -3.91 -14.36 -4.37
C GLY A 153 -2.40 -14.37 -4.57
N CYS A 154 -1.78 -15.53 -4.78
CA CYS A 154 -0.35 -15.66 -4.99
C CYS A 154 0.00 -16.17 -6.37
N VAL A 155 1.18 -15.75 -6.85
CA VAL A 155 1.78 -16.18 -8.11
C VAL A 155 3.21 -16.60 -7.84
N PHE A 156 3.64 -17.74 -8.39
CA PHE A 156 5.00 -18.24 -8.29
C PHE A 156 5.39 -19.13 -9.48
N VAL A 157 6.70 -19.30 -9.68
CA VAL A 157 7.24 -20.22 -10.69
C VAL A 157 7.68 -21.50 -10.00
N ASN A 158 7.17 -22.64 -10.45
CA ASN A 158 7.64 -23.95 -9.98
C ASN A 158 8.98 -24.27 -10.64
N ARG A 159 10.06 -24.21 -9.87
CA ARG A 159 11.44 -24.36 -10.36
C ARG A 159 11.95 -25.81 -10.38
N LYS A 160 11.20 -26.76 -9.81
CA LYS A 160 11.58 -28.17 -9.72
C LYS A 160 11.14 -29.02 -10.89
N THR A 161 10.05 -28.64 -11.54
CA THR A 161 9.51 -29.41 -12.67
C THR A 161 10.30 -29.10 -13.94
N LYS A 162 11.24 -30.00 -14.28
CA LYS A 162 11.85 -30.04 -15.61
C LYS A 162 10.86 -30.53 -16.69
N GLU A 163 9.74 -31.13 -16.30
CA GLU A 163 8.75 -31.71 -17.22
C GLU A 163 7.32 -31.49 -16.71
N ASN A 164 6.53 -30.80 -17.53
CA ASN A 164 5.07 -30.93 -17.69
C ASN A 164 4.16 -31.03 -16.45
N VAL A 165 4.19 -30.08 -15.52
CA VAL A 165 3.03 -29.86 -14.68
C VAL A 165 2.41 -28.51 -15.01
N VAL A 166 1.64 -28.50 -16.08
CA VAL A 166 0.77 -27.40 -16.46
C VAL A 166 -0.49 -27.46 -15.59
N LYS A 167 -0.54 -26.71 -14.52
CA LYS A 167 -1.80 -26.37 -13.87
C LYS A 167 -2.06 -24.88 -14.05
N ASN A 168 -2.82 -24.54 -15.09
CA ASN A 168 -3.60 -23.32 -15.36
C ASN A 168 -3.13 -22.30 -16.40
N TYR A 169 -1.98 -22.40 -17.05
CA TYR A 169 -1.70 -21.59 -18.25
C TYR A 169 -0.87 -22.39 -19.23
N ASP A 170 -1.43 -22.66 -20.41
CA ASP A 170 -0.80 -23.45 -21.49
C ASP A 170 0.70 -23.17 -21.62
N SER A 171 1.51 -24.16 -21.38
CA SER A 171 2.97 -24.19 -21.56
C SER A 171 3.86 -23.30 -20.66
N LEU A 172 3.33 -22.47 -19.78
CA LEU A 172 4.15 -21.66 -18.87
C LEU A 172 4.25 -22.33 -17.49
N ASN A 173 5.47 -22.44 -16.95
CA ASN A 173 5.71 -23.01 -15.62
C ASN A 173 5.41 -22.00 -14.51
N ILE A 174 4.20 -21.41 -14.54
CA ILE A 174 3.70 -20.43 -13.57
C ILE A 174 2.47 -21.00 -12.86
N THR A 175 2.45 -20.92 -11.55
CA THR A 175 1.31 -21.28 -10.71
C THR A 175 0.65 -20.04 -10.16
N LYS A 176 -0.67 -19.97 -10.31
CA LYS A 176 -1.48 -18.84 -9.85
C LYS A 176 -2.71 -19.33 -9.11
N GLY A 177 -2.94 -18.79 -7.92
CA GLY A 177 -4.16 -19.03 -7.16
C GLY A 177 -5.33 -18.17 -7.62
N ILE A 178 -6.51 -18.43 -7.06
CA ILE A 178 -7.71 -17.64 -7.31
C ILE A 178 -7.54 -16.26 -6.70
N LYS A 179 -8.01 -15.23 -7.41
CA LYS A 179 -8.03 -13.87 -6.86
C LYS A 179 -8.97 -13.82 -5.65
N PRO A 180 -8.51 -13.39 -4.46
CA PRO A 180 -9.39 -13.27 -3.32
C PRO A 180 -10.40 -12.14 -3.53
N ASN A 181 -11.56 -12.28 -2.90
CA ASN A 181 -12.52 -11.20 -2.83
C ASN A 181 -11.93 -10.04 -2.00
N ARG A 182 -12.27 -8.82 -2.38
CA ARG A 182 -11.92 -7.63 -1.60
C ARG A 182 -12.66 -7.64 -0.27
N ILE A 183 -12.02 -7.13 0.78
CA ILE A 183 -12.65 -6.92 2.08
C ILE A 183 -13.69 -5.82 1.91
N LEU A 184 -14.97 -6.16 2.16
CA LEU A 184 -16.10 -5.24 1.96
C LEU A 184 -16.16 -4.16 3.05
N TYR A 185 -15.92 -4.54 4.29
CA TYR A 185 -15.89 -3.65 5.45
C TYR A 185 -14.44 -3.44 5.86
N LEU A 186 -13.86 -2.29 5.49
CA LEU A 186 -12.43 -2.04 5.72
C LEU A 186 -12.07 -2.02 7.23
N ASP A 187 -13.04 -1.76 8.10
CA ASP A 187 -12.84 -1.82 9.55
C ASP A 187 -12.55 -3.25 10.05
N ASP A 188 -12.80 -4.29 9.22
CA ASP A 188 -12.37 -5.66 9.52
C ASP A 188 -10.85 -5.83 9.53
N ILE A 189 -10.13 -4.91 8.89
CA ILE A 189 -8.68 -4.80 8.96
C ILE A 189 -8.32 -4.05 10.26
N PRO A 190 -7.65 -4.67 11.24
CA PRO A 190 -7.26 -3.96 12.45
C PRO A 190 -6.34 -2.78 12.16
N SER A 191 -6.50 -1.68 12.91
CA SER A 191 -5.64 -0.51 12.76
C SER A 191 -4.21 -0.80 13.16
N PRO A 192 -3.23 -0.63 12.26
CA PRO A 192 -1.83 -0.76 12.63
C PRO A 192 -1.34 0.41 13.49
N TYR A 193 -2.05 1.54 13.51
CA TYR A 193 -1.81 2.63 14.45
C TYR A 193 -2.35 2.30 15.84
N LEU A 194 -3.65 1.97 15.94
CA LEU A 194 -4.32 1.76 17.23
C LEU A 194 -3.83 0.50 17.98
N ASN A 195 -3.25 -0.47 17.27
CA ASN A 195 -2.63 -1.64 17.89
C ASN A 195 -1.12 -1.47 18.17
N GLY A 196 -0.55 -0.29 17.88
CA GLY A 196 0.84 0.05 18.14
C GLY A 196 1.87 -0.54 17.17
N MET A 197 1.45 -1.25 16.13
CA MET A 197 2.37 -1.92 15.19
C MET A 197 3.27 -0.92 14.44
N LEU A 198 2.82 0.32 14.25
CA LEU A 198 3.55 1.38 13.57
C LEU A 198 4.28 2.37 14.50
N ASP A 199 4.23 2.16 15.82
CA ASP A 199 4.74 3.14 16.79
C ASP A 199 6.22 3.49 16.60
N HIS A 200 7.04 2.51 16.26
CA HIS A 200 8.48 2.71 16.08
C HIS A 200 8.86 3.50 14.82
N PHE A 201 7.88 3.80 13.95
CA PHE A 201 8.08 4.66 12.78
C PHE A 201 7.78 6.15 13.06
N PHE A 202 7.30 6.49 14.25
CA PHE A 202 7.26 7.87 14.70
C PHE A 202 8.66 8.28 15.17
N ASP A 203 9.58 8.38 14.23
CA ASP A 203 11.02 8.63 14.45
C ASP A 203 11.48 10.04 14.07
N GLY A 204 10.53 10.90 13.69
CA GLY A 204 10.79 12.26 13.23
C GLY A 204 11.25 12.38 11.77
N ARG A 205 11.52 11.27 11.08
CA ARG A 205 11.93 11.21 9.66
C ARG A 205 10.75 10.88 8.73
N LEU A 206 9.80 10.10 9.21
CA LEU A 206 8.66 9.64 8.43
C LEU A 206 7.40 10.43 8.77
N SER A 207 6.66 10.80 7.75
CA SER A 207 5.38 11.48 7.89
C SER A 207 4.24 10.47 8.05
N PRO A 208 3.27 10.72 8.93
CA PRO A 208 2.07 9.92 9.03
C PRO A 208 1.33 9.81 7.69
N PHE A 209 0.78 8.63 7.44
CA PHE A 209 0.07 8.29 6.22
C PHE A 209 -1.19 7.51 6.58
N ILE A 210 -2.38 8.00 6.21
CA ILE A 210 -3.66 7.32 6.45
C ILE A 210 -4.41 7.09 5.15
N GLU A 211 -5.29 6.12 5.16
CA GLU A 211 -6.20 5.76 4.08
C GLU A 211 -7.63 5.89 4.59
N THR A 212 -8.50 6.62 3.88
CA THR A 212 -9.91 6.74 4.27
C THR A 212 -10.83 5.88 3.43
N ASN A 213 -10.40 5.55 2.21
CA ASN A 213 -11.12 4.67 1.29
C ASN A 213 -10.16 3.98 0.31
N ARG A 214 -10.62 2.88 -0.26
CA ARG A 214 -9.92 2.10 -1.30
C ARG A 214 -10.75 1.99 -2.55
N GLY A 215 -10.11 2.18 -3.69
CA GLY A 215 -10.69 2.02 -5.01
C GLY A 215 -10.80 3.33 -5.77
N CYS A 216 -11.17 3.22 -7.04
CA CYS A 216 -11.33 4.35 -7.94
C CYS A 216 -12.42 4.02 -8.96
N PRO A 217 -13.46 4.86 -9.12
CA PRO A 217 -14.55 4.56 -10.05
C PRO A 217 -14.16 4.80 -11.51
N PHE A 218 -12.95 5.33 -11.77
CA PHE A 218 -12.47 5.63 -13.11
C PHE A 218 -11.69 4.47 -13.72
N LYS A 219 -11.77 4.34 -15.06
CA LYS A 219 -11.16 3.26 -15.84
C LYS A 219 -9.94 3.72 -16.65
N CYS A 220 -9.14 4.65 -16.12
CA CYS A 220 -7.98 5.17 -16.85
C CYS A 220 -7.03 4.02 -17.22
N SER A 221 -6.77 3.82 -18.52
CA SER A 221 -6.05 2.66 -19.04
C SER A 221 -4.58 2.58 -18.63
N PHE A 222 -3.98 3.70 -18.26
CA PHE A 222 -2.59 3.81 -17.78
C PHE A 222 -2.44 3.65 -16.26
N CYS A 223 -3.56 3.59 -15.51
CA CYS A 223 -3.54 3.63 -14.06
C CYS A 223 -3.79 2.24 -13.46
N HIS A 224 -2.99 1.86 -12.46
CA HIS A 224 -3.17 0.61 -11.75
C HIS A 224 -4.59 0.46 -11.17
N THR A 225 -5.12 1.51 -10.55
CA THR A 225 -6.48 1.53 -9.98
C THR A 225 -7.59 1.63 -11.05
N GLY A 226 -7.24 1.80 -12.33
CA GLY A 226 -8.18 1.70 -13.46
C GLY A 226 -8.64 0.27 -13.78
N ASN A 227 -8.03 -0.74 -13.14
CA ASN A 227 -8.44 -2.14 -13.26
C ASN A 227 -9.82 -2.37 -12.61
N ASP A 228 -10.63 -3.25 -13.20
CA ASP A 228 -11.99 -3.57 -12.74
C ASP A 228 -12.04 -4.02 -11.26
N TYR A 229 -10.97 -4.63 -10.76
CA TYR A 229 -10.86 -5.03 -9.36
C TYR A 229 -11.02 -3.86 -8.39
N PHE A 230 -10.53 -2.66 -8.74
CA PHE A 230 -10.54 -1.48 -7.86
C PHE A 230 -11.73 -0.54 -8.06
N GLN A 231 -12.67 -0.83 -8.96
CA GLN A 231 -13.76 0.11 -9.29
C GLN A 231 -14.78 0.33 -8.18
N LYS A 232 -15.02 -0.68 -7.34
CA LYS A 232 -15.86 -0.51 -6.16
C LYS A 232 -15.09 0.21 -5.07
N ILE A 233 -15.73 1.24 -4.50
CA ILE A 233 -15.14 2.00 -3.40
C ILE A 233 -15.55 1.34 -2.09
N HIS A 234 -14.56 1.00 -1.27
CA HIS A 234 -14.71 0.53 0.09
C HIS A 234 -14.17 1.61 1.03
N MET A 235 -14.80 1.81 2.17
CA MET A 235 -14.53 2.95 3.06
C MET A 235 -14.28 2.47 4.49
N PHE A 236 -13.30 3.05 5.16
CA PHE A 236 -13.18 2.96 6.61
C PHE A 236 -14.28 3.81 7.27
N SER A 237 -14.75 3.44 8.45
CA SER A 237 -15.72 4.25 9.20
C SER A 237 -15.11 5.59 9.63
N LEU A 238 -15.97 6.60 9.76
CA LEU A 238 -15.53 7.90 10.28
C LEU A 238 -15.02 7.81 11.73
N GLU A 239 -15.58 6.91 12.51
CA GLU A 239 -15.14 6.63 13.88
C GLU A 239 -13.72 6.06 13.91
N ARG A 240 -13.40 5.14 12.99
CA ARG A 240 -12.06 4.60 12.82
C ARG A 240 -11.07 5.68 12.43
N ILE A 241 -11.41 6.50 11.43
CA ILE A 241 -10.55 7.61 10.95
C ILE A 241 -10.31 8.60 12.08
N LYS A 242 -11.34 8.97 12.85
CA LYS A 242 -11.23 9.87 13.99
C LYS A 242 -10.24 9.33 15.04
N LYS A 243 -10.39 8.06 15.43
CA LYS A 243 -9.50 7.42 16.41
C LYS A 243 -8.05 7.40 15.94
N GLU A 244 -7.82 7.04 14.68
CA GLU A 244 -6.48 7.04 14.10
C GLU A 244 -5.88 8.45 14.07
N LEU A 245 -6.61 9.46 13.62
CA LEU A 245 -6.12 10.84 13.59
C LEU A 245 -5.76 11.37 14.98
N LEU A 246 -6.58 11.10 16.00
CA LEU A 246 -6.27 11.49 17.38
C LEU A 246 -5.03 10.76 17.92
N TYR A 247 -4.89 9.46 17.59
CA TYR A 247 -3.71 8.67 17.97
C TYR A 247 -2.44 9.25 17.33
N ILE A 248 -2.51 9.46 16.02
CA ILE A 248 -1.39 10.01 15.23
C ILE A 248 -1.02 11.40 15.70
N ALA A 249 -2.01 12.28 15.95
CA ALA A 249 -1.76 13.65 16.39
C ALA A 249 -0.92 13.70 17.68
N LYS A 250 -1.23 12.85 18.65
CA LYS A 250 -0.45 12.76 19.91
C LYS A 250 1.00 12.35 19.64
N LYS A 251 1.23 11.34 18.82
CA LYS A 251 2.56 10.85 18.46
C LYS A 251 3.35 11.86 17.62
N ALA A 252 2.69 12.44 16.61
CA ALA A 252 3.31 13.42 15.71
C ALA A 252 3.71 14.73 16.45
N TYR A 253 2.91 15.16 17.41
CA TYR A 253 3.23 16.31 18.24
C TYR A 253 4.54 16.10 19.02
N GLU A 254 4.72 14.95 19.64
CA GLU A 254 5.95 14.58 20.35
C GLU A 254 7.18 14.62 19.42
N GLN A 255 7.03 14.24 18.16
CA GLN A 255 8.10 14.18 17.15
C GLN A 255 8.25 15.47 16.33
N LYS A 256 7.45 16.51 16.62
CA LYS A 256 7.42 17.78 15.86
C LYS A 256 7.15 17.56 14.34
N ASN A 257 6.51 16.47 13.96
CA ASN A 257 6.11 16.23 12.59
C ASN A 257 4.80 16.96 12.31
N THR A 258 4.77 17.75 11.24
CA THR A 258 3.64 18.62 10.92
C THR A 258 2.82 18.17 9.72
N ILE A 259 3.27 17.11 9.04
CA ILE A 259 2.71 16.66 7.77
C ILE A 259 1.80 15.44 7.99
N LEU A 260 0.68 15.40 7.27
CA LEU A 260 -0.15 14.23 7.11
C LEU A 260 -0.33 13.94 5.62
N HIS A 261 -0.09 12.70 5.20
CA HIS A 261 -0.44 12.21 3.87
C HIS A 261 -1.75 11.43 3.89
N LEU A 262 -2.61 11.67 2.89
CA LEU A 262 -3.81 10.87 2.63
C LEU A 262 -3.54 9.99 1.39
N ALA A 263 -3.72 8.68 1.55
CA ALA A 263 -3.51 7.68 0.49
C ALA A 263 -4.61 7.67 -0.56
N ASP A 264 -5.71 8.35 -0.30
CA ASP A 264 -6.90 8.39 -1.14
C ASP A 264 -6.57 8.93 -2.53
N VAL A 265 -6.94 8.19 -3.58
CA VAL A 265 -6.63 8.56 -4.97
C VAL A 265 -7.50 9.70 -5.52
N ASN A 266 -8.57 10.10 -4.83
CA ASN A 266 -9.51 11.15 -5.24
C ASN A 266 -10.14 11.88 -4.01
N PHE A 267 -9.34 12.34 -3.07
CA PHE A 267 -9.86 13.04 -1.89
C PHE A 267 -10.64 14.31 -2.28
N GLY A 268 -11.75 14.57 -1.61
CA GLY A 268 -12.68 15.64 -1.95
C GLY A 268 -13.71 15.27 -3.03
N MET A 269 -13.74 14.00 -3.50
CA MET A 269 -14.73 13.53 -4.46
C MET A 269 -16.05 13.07 -3.80
N PHE A 270 -15.97 12.47 -2.63
CA PHE A 270 -17.14 11.91 -1.93
C PHE A 270 -17.77 12.89 -0.95
N PRO A 271 -19.12 12.84 -0.75
CA PRO A 271 -19.80 13.71 0.23
C PRO A 271 -19.19 13.62 1.63
N ARG A 272 -18.82 12.42 2.08
CA ARG A 272 -18.20 12.17 3.40
C ARG A 272 -16.85 12.82 3.60
N ASP A 273 -16.14 13.19 2.54
CA ASP A 273 -14.83 13.84 2.64
C ASP A 273 -14.94 15.18 3.39
N LYS A 274 -16.11 15.82 3.34
CA LYS A 274 -16.42 17.01 4.16
C LYS A 274 -16.43 16.70 5.66
N GLU A 275 -16.98 15.54 6.05
CA GLU A 275 -16.98 15.08 7.45
C GLU A 275 -15.56 14.74 7.91
N ILE A 276 -14.75 14.10 7.04
CA ILE A 276 -13.35 13.84 7.31
C ILE A 276 -12.57 15.15 7.49
N CYS A 277 -12.84 16.16 6.64
CA CYS A 277 -12.23 17.49 6.81
C CYS A 277 -12.62 18.15 8.14
N GLN A 278 -13.86 17.95 8.61
CA GLN A 278 -14.25 18.46 9.93
C GLN A 278 -13.52 17.73 11.06
N ILE A 279 -13.32 16.42 10.96
CA ILE A 279 -12.51 15.67 11.93
C ILE A 279 -11.08 16.18 11.93
N LEU A 280 -10.48 16.39 10.75
CA LEU A 280 -9.14 16.96 10.61
C LEU A 280 -9.06 18.37 11.21
N LYS A 281 -10.05 19.23 10.95
CA LYS A 281 -10.11 20.58 11.51
C LYS A 281 -10.18 20.55 13.04
N ASN A 282 -11.02 19.70 13.61
CA ASN A 282 -11.11 19.55 15.07
C ASN A 282 -9.76 19.05 15.66
N THR A 283 -9.07 18.15 14.93
CA THR A 283 -7.74 17.67 15.34
C THR A 283 -6.70 18.79 15.29
N GLN A 284 -6.77 19.68 14.27
CA GLN A 284 -5.92 20.86 14.18
C GLN A 284 -6.16 21.82 15.34
N ASP A 285 -7.41 22.07 15.69
CA ASP A 285 -7.80 22.99 16.77
C ASP A 285 -7.36 22.46 18.14
N GLU A 286 -7.35 21.15 18.36
CA GLU A 286 -6.96 20.51 19.62
C GLU A 286 -5.44 20.33 19.76
N TYR A 287 -4.75 19.90 18.69
CA TYR A 287 -3.34 19.50 18.71
C TYR A 287 -2.41 20.40 17.91
N ASN A 288 -2.92 21.44 17.24
CA ASN A 288 -2.17 22.22 16.25
C ASN A 288 -1.51 21.33 15.18
N TRP A 289 -2.16 20.22 14.82
CA TRP A 289 -1.68 19.20 13.88
C TRP A 289 -2.85 18.60 13.08
N PRO A 290 -2.66 18.27 11.79
CA PRO A 290 -1.52 18.57 10.92
C PRO A 290 -1.56 20.01 10.41
N THR A 291 -0.38 20.63 10.21
CA THR A 291 -0.30 21.96 9.60
C THR A 291 -0.12 21.89 8.08
N SER A 292 0.20 20.70 7.57
CA SER A 292 0.28 20.40 6.13
C SER A 292 -0.39 19.06 5.82
N ILE A 293 -1.32 19.04 4.86
CA ILE A 293 -2.03 17.85 4.40
C ILE A 293 -1.76 17.67 2.91
N ILE A 294 -1.19 16.53 2.56
CA ILE A 294 -0.87 16.15 1.19
C ILE A 294 -1.84 15.06 0.74
N ALA A 295 -2.59 15.32 -0.34
CA ALA A 295 -3.53 14.38 -0.91
C ALA A 295 -3.65 14.55 -2.42
N THR A 296 -3.99 13.46 -3.12
CA THR A 296 -4.43 13.54 -4.51
C THR A 296 -5.93 13.90 -4.53
N THR A 297 -6.26 15.06 -5.09
CA THR A 297 -7.64 15.55 -5.10
C THR A 297 -8.48 14.94 -6.21
N GLY A 298 -9.78 14.85 -5.95
CA GLY A 298 -10.77 14.36 -6.91
C GLY A 298 -10.80 15.20 -8.20
N LYS A 299 -10.97 14.52 -9.33
CA LYS A 299 -10.96 15.12 -10.68
C LYS A 299 -12.32 15.66 -11.10
N ASN A 300 -13.35 15.35 -10.37
CA ASN A 300 -14.74 15.72 -10.62
C ASN A 300 -15.30 16.34 -9.34
N ASN A 301 -16.27 17.25 -9.48
CA ASN A 301 -16.92 17.91 -8.36
C ASN A 301 -16.16 19.11 -7.78
N LYS A 302 -16.00 20.14 -8.61
CA LYS A 302 -15.40 21.43 -8.26
C LYS A 302 -15.84 21.97 -6.90
N GLU A 303 -17.14 21.94 -6.63
CA GLU A 303 -17.71 22.51 -5.41
C GLU A 303 -17.21 21.82 -4.15
N ARG A 304 -17.10 20.48 -4.16
CA ARG A 304 -16.58 19.73 -3.02
C ARG A 304 -15.09 19.99 -2.78
N VAL A 305 -14.29 20.08 -3.86
CA VAL A 305 -12.87 20.46 -3.72
C VAL A 305 -12.75 21.85 -3.09
N ILE A 306 -13.59 22.80 -3.49
CA ILE A 306 -13.65 24.14 -2.88
C ILE A 306 -14.08 24.06 -1.40
N ASP A 307 -15.09 23.25 -1.07
CA ASP A 307 -15.53 23.08 0.33
C ASP A 307 -14.43 22.50 1.21
N VAL A 308 -13.74 21.45 0.75
CA VAL A 308 -12.59 20.86 1.44
C VAL A 308 -11.52 21.91 1.71
N THR A 309 -11.18 22.72 0.70
CA THR A 309 -10.19 23.78 0.87
C THR A 309 -10.62 24.88 1.83
N LYS A 310 -11.90 25.20 1.88
CA LYS A 310 -12.45 26.17 2.85
C LYS A 310 -12.32 25.66 4.29
N ILE A 311 -12.65 24.39 4.54
CA ILE A 311 -12.62 23.80 5.89
C ILE A 311 -11.18 23.69 6.40
N LEU A 312 -10.28 23.13 5.58
CA LEU A 312 -8.89 22.83 6.00
C LEU A 312 -7.94 24.03 5.90
N GLY A 313 -8.37 25.11 5.27
CA GLY A 313 -7.60 26.33 5.19
C GLY A 313 -6.24 26.14 4.49
N ASN A 314 -5.21 26.81 5.00
CA ASN A 314 -3.86 26.80 4.44
C ASN A 314 -3.12 25.48 4.63
N ALA A 315 -3.65 24.59 5.46
CA ALA A 315 -3.04 23.27 5.68
C ALA A 315 -3.22 22.31 4.49
N PHE A 316 -4.16 22.57 3.58
CA PHE A 316 -4.44 21.66 2.48
C PHE A 316 -4.03 22.23 1.13
N SER A 317 -3.15 21.51 0.43
CA SER A 317 -2.73 21.81 -0.94
C SER A 317 -3.52 20.96 -1.94
N VAL A 318 -4.11 21.61 -2.94
CA VAL A 318 -4.88 20.95 -4.00
C VAL A 318 -3.93 20.49 -5.11
N ALA A 319 -3.83 19.17 -5.29
CA ALA A 319 -3.08 18.57 -6.39
C ALA A 319 -4.02 17.95 -7.42
N MET A 320 -4.16 18.59 -8.59
CA MET A 320 -4.98 18.10 -9.69
C MET A 320 -4.10 17.74 -10.88
N SER A 321 -4.23 16.50 -11.37
CA SER A 321 -3.48 16.03 -12.53
C SER A 321 -4.33 16.11 -13.80
N VAL A 322 -3.84 16.82 -14.82
CA VAL A 322 -4.37 16.86 -16.17
C VAL A 322 -3.43 16.08 -17.07
N GLN A 323 -3.86 14.93 -17.62
CA GLN A 323 -2.98 14.08 -18.43
C GLN A 323 -2.85 14.57 -19.87
N SER A 324 -3.92 15.12 -20.43
CA SER A 324 -3.98 15.73 -21.75
C SER A 324 -5.12 16.73 -21.79
N MET A 325 -5.03 17.68 -22.71
CA MET A 325 -6.09 18.62 -23.06
C MET A 325 -6.78 18.24 -24.40
N ASN A 326 -6.31 17.18 -25.04
CA ASN A 326 -6.85 16.71 -26.31
C ASN A 326 -7.91 15.62 -26.04
N ASP A 327 -9.13 15.83 -26.52
CA ASP A 327 -10.27 14.94 -26.29
C ASP A 327 -10.06 13.55 -26.90
N SER A 328 -9.39 13.44 -28.05
CA SER A 328 -9.05 12.15 -28.68
C SER A 328 -8.09 11.35 -27.79
N VAL A 329 -7.07 12.00 -27.24
CA VAL A 329 -6.14 11.37 -26.29
C VAL A 329 -6.88 10.93 -25.02
N LEU A 330 -7.72 11.79 -24.46
CA LEU A 330 -8.51 11.48 -23.28
C LEU A 330 -9.45 10.31 -23.52
N GLY A 331 -10.11 10.24 -24.68
CA GLY A 331 -10.93 9.11 -25.10
C GLY A 331 -10.14 7.79 -25.15
N ASN A 332 -8.96 7.81 -25.79
CA ASN A 332 -8.09 6.63 -25.93
C ASN A 332 -7.62 6.10 -24.55
N ILE A 333 -7.32 6.97 -23.61
CA ILE A 333 -6.90 6.58 -22.26
C ILE A 333 -8.07 6.40 -21.28
N LYS A 334 -9.31 6.46 -21.75
CA LYS A 334 -10.54 6.31 -20.94
C LYS A 334 -10.58 7.24 -19.73
N ARG A 335 -10.17 8.49 -19.93
CA ARG A 335 -10.10 9.47 -18.85
C ARG A 335 -11.03 10.66 -19.10
N SER A 336 -11.81 11.01 -18.08
CA SER A 336 -12.50 12.31 -18.00
C SER A 336 -11.71 13.27 -17.13
N ASN A 337 -11.38 14.42 -17.64
CA ASN A 337 -10.79 15.52 -16.88
C ASN A 337 -11.88 16.43 -16.30
N ILE A 338 -11.51 17.18 -15.25
CA ILE A 338 -12.26 18.38 -14.87
C ILE A 338 -12.18 19.38 -16.04
N LYS A 339 -13.26 20.06 -16.36
CA LYS A 339 -13.30 21.07 -17.41
C LYS A 339 -12.34 22.21 -17.07
N LEU A 340 -11.69 22.79 -18.10
CA LEU A 340 -10.73 23.88 -17.93
C LEU A 340 -11.30 25.08 -17.15
N ASP A 341 -12.56 25.45 -17.45
CA ASP A 341 -13.22 26.55 -16.74
C ASP A 341 -13.33 26.27 -15.24
N HIS A 342 -13.64 25.03 -14.86
CA HIS A 342 -13.69 24.62 -13.46
C HIS A 342 -12.31 24.64 -12.81
N TYR A 343 -11.27 24.24 -13.55
CA TYR A 343 -9.89 24.34 -13.10
C TYR A 343 -9.49 25.81 -12.84
N ALA A 344 -9.81 26.70 -13.78
CA ALA A 344 -9.57 28.13 -13.63
C ALA A 344 -10.30 28.75 -12.44
N GLU A 345 -11.55 28.34 -12.18
CA GLU A 345 -12.31 28.79 -11.02
C GLU A 345 -11.75 28.33 -9.68
N ILE A 346 -11.32 27.06 -9.59
CA ILE A 346 -10.63 26.53 -8.39
C ILE A 346 -9.35 27.34 -8.16
N ASN A 347 -8.54 27.55 -9.19
CA ASN A 347 -7.30 28.31 -9.10
C ASN A 347 -7.54 29.77 -8.68
N LYS A 348 -8.57 30.41 -9.23
CA LYS A 348 -9.01 31.75 -8.81
C LYS A 348 -9.43 31.81 -7.35
N HIS A 349 -10.13 30.76 -6.87
CA HIS A 349 -10.53 30.65 -5.47
C HIS A 349 -9.29 30.49 -4.56
N LEU A 350 -8.35 29.61 -4.92
CA LEU A 350 -7.11 29.39 -4.17
C LEU A 350 -6.28 30.69 -4.09
N LYS A 351 -6.09 31.40 -5.19
CA LYS A 351 -5.36 32.68 -5.24
C LYS A 351 -6.00 33.75 -4.35
N LYS A 352 -7.35 33.87 -4.38
CA LYS A 352 -8.07 34.81 -3.53
C LYS A 352 -7.93 34.51 -2.02
N SER A 353 -7.69 33.26 -1.67
CA SER A 353 -7.43 32.83 -0.28
C SER A 353 -5.95 32.85 0.11
N GLY A 354 -5.08 33.48 -0.69
CA GLY A 354 -3.65 33.60 -0.41
C GLY A 354 -2.86 32.30 -0.64
N ARG A 355 -3.38 31.39 -1.46
CA ARG A 355 -2.79 30.09 -1.76
C ARG A 355 -2.29 30.09 -3.22
N SER A 356 -1.09 29.63 -3.43
CA SER A 356 -0.48 29.45 -4.75
C SER A 356 -0.47 27.97 -5.15
#